data_e490535003b27c68879d5120f4670272
#
_entry.id   e490535003b27c68879d5120f4670272
#
_cell.length_a   1.000
_cell.length_b   1.000
_cell.length_c   1.000
_cell.angle_alpha   90.00
_cell.angle_beta   90.00
_cell.angle_gamma   90.00
#
_symmetry.space_group_name_H-M   'P 1'
#
loop_
_entity.id
_entity.type
_entity.pdbx_description
1 polymer ?
#
loop_
_entity_poly.entity_id
_entity_poly.type
_entity_poly.pdbx_seq_one_letter_code
_entity_poly.pdbx_strand_id
1 'polypeptide(L)'
;MVSGYAGSGRRRPGGRLAITMGGMEETRLTGAIRLPDGAWVRGRGLRRPAPDGAAPDGGLYLGGGRLRRRHERELTWPHEWIDWPDFLLPRRPEEAVRLIRELSRRARDGERVEVACGGGVGRTGTVIACLAVLAGVPATEAVAWTRTHYHPRAVETPWQKRWVERFPA
;
A
#
# COMPACT_ATOMS: atom_id res chain seq x y z
N MET A 1 35.21 -23.58 -65.72
CA MET A 1 35.89 -23.47 -64.44
C MET A 1 35.31 -22.24 -63.75
N VAL A 2 34.60 -22.38 -62.75
CA VAL A 2 34.72 -21.78 -61.40
C VAL A 2 33.45 -22.01 -60.61
N SER A 3 33.64 -22.59 -59.48
CA SER A 3 32.67 -23.09 -58.48
C SER A 3 31.91 -21.98 -57.84
N GLY A 4 30.57 -22.13 -57.72
CA GLY A 4 29.70 -21.30 -56.89
C GLY A 4 29.47 -21.91 -55.52
N TYR A 5 29.74 -21.20 -54.48
CA TYR A 5 29.44 -21.60 -53.11
C TYR A 5 28.09 -21.03 -52.70
N ALA A 6 27.13 -21.90 -52.34
CA ALA A 6 25.86 -21.54 -51.77
C ALA A 6 25.99 -21.36 -50.23
N GLY A 7 25.77 -20.16 -49.74
CA GLY A 7 25.71 -19.85 -48.31
C GLY A 7 24.32 -20.10 -47.73
N SER A 8 24.17 -21.14 -46.89
CA SER A 8 22.95 -21.44 -46.17
C SER A 8 22.80 -20.49 -44.99
N GLY A 9 21.87 -19.54 -45.10
CA GLY A 9 21.45 -18.68 -44.00
C GLY A 9 20.62 -19.45 -42.98
N ARG A 10 21.19 -19.79 -41.83
CA ARG A 10 20.48 -20.33 -40.70
C ARG A 10 19.66 -19.20 -40.04
N ARG A 11 18.35 -19.28 -40.14
CA ARG A 11 17.43 -18.49 -39.36
C ARG A 11 17.57 -18.87 -37.88
N ARG A 12 17.92 -17.91 -37.02
CA ARG A 12 17.87 -18.09 -35.57
C ARG A 12 16.39 -18.10 -35.13
N PRO A 13 15.95 -19.06 -34.32
CA PRO A 13 14.61 -19.02 -33.73
C PRO A 13 14.55 -17.88 -32.74
N GLY A 14 13.53 -17.02 -32.89
CA GLY A 14 13.23 -15.96 -31.98
C GLY A 14 13.00 -16.51 -30.57
N GLY A 15 13.86 -16.16 -29.65
CA GLY A 15 13.67 -16.44 -28.23
C GLY A 15 12.43 -15.71 -27.75
N ARG A 16 11.37 -16.42 -27.40
CA ARG A 16 10.32 -15.90 -26.54
C ARG A 16 10.98 -15.54 -25.23
N LEU A 17 10.99 -14.25 -24.89
CA LEU A 17 11.25 -13.85 -23.51
C LEU A 17 10.14 -14.49 -22.64
N ALA A 18 10.49 -15.53 -21.92
CA ALA A 18 9.69 -16.02 -20.82
C ALA A 18 9.75 -14.92 -19.75
N ILE A 19 8.66 -14.16 -19.60
CA ILE A 19 8.46 -13.29 -18.46
C ILE A 19 8.26 -14.24 -17.27
N THR A 20 9.31 -14.44 -16.51
CA THR A 20 9.29 -15.27 -15.32
C THR A 20 8.38 -14.60 -14.29
N MET A 21 7.40 -15.32 -13.78
CA MET A 21 6.48 -14.88 -12.71
C MET A 21 7.22 -14.41 -11.44
N GLY A 22 8.49 -14.75 -11.27
CA GLY A 22 9.35 -14.25 -10.19
C GLY A 22 9.69 -12.76 -10.25
N GLY A 23 9.61 -12.11 -11.41
CA GLY A 23 9.87 -10.67 -11.53
C GLY A 23 8.75 -9.77 -11.00
N MET A 24 7.55 -10.30 -10.78
CA MET A 24 6.41 -9.52 -10.24
C MET A 24 6.35 -9.56 -8.70
N GLU A 25 6.99 -10.52 -8.04
CA GLU A 25 7.06 -10.57 -6.58
C GLU A 25 8.12 -9.60 -6.02
N GLU A 26 9.22 -9.37 -6.74
CA GLU A 26 10.26 -8.40 -6.34
C GLU A 26 9.79 -6.93 -6.35
N THR A 27 8.68 -6.63 -7.01
CA THR A 27 8.13 -5.26 -7.09
C THR A 27 7.18 -4.90 -5.96
N ARG A 28 6.89 -5.80 -5.02
CA ARG A 28 5.92 -5.58 -3.93
C ARG A 28 6.60 -5.50 -2.57
N LEU A 29 5.96 -4.78 -1.65
CA LEU A 29 6.35 -4.83 -0.25
C LEU A 29 5.93 -6.16 0.38
N THR A 30 6.82 -6.77 1.15
CA THR A 30 6.49 -7.97 1.93
C THR A 30 5.30 -7.69 2.85
N GLY A 31 4.27 -8.52 2.80
CA GLY A 31 3.04 -8.36 3.56
C GLY A 31 2.03 -7.33 2.98
N ALA A 32 2.26 -6.86 1.75
CA ALA A 32 1.27 -6.02 1.07
C ALA A 32 0.00 -6.82 0.72
N ILE A 33 -1.14 -6.15 0.81
CA ILE A 33 -2.43 -6.67 0.40
C ILE A 33 -2.87 -6.03 -0.92
N ARG A 34 -3.68 -6.74 -1.69
CA ARG A 34 -4.22 -6.24 -2.95
C ARG A 34 -5.59 -5.61 -2.71
N LEU A 35 -5.76 -4.37 -3.18
CA LEU A 35 -7.04 -3.68 -3.22
C LEU A 35 -7.90 -4.16 -4.40
N PRO A 36 -9.23 -3.94 -4.38
CA PRO A 36 -10.14 -4.38 -5.45
C PRO A 36 -9.80 -3.84 -6.83
N ASP A 37 -9.25 -2.63 -6.93
CA ASP A 37 -8.79 -2.01 -8.18
C ASP A 37 -7.44 -2.55 -8.69
N GLY A 38 -6.84 -3.49 -7.97
CA GLY A 38 -5.57 -4.12 -8.32
C GLY A 38 -4.32 -3.46 -7.71
N ALA A 39 -4.45 -2.30 -7.09
CA ALA A 39 -3.36 -1.63 -6.39
C ALA A 39 -2.92 -2.42 -5.15
N TRP A 40 -1.68 -2.19 -4.69
CA TRP A 40 -1.12 -2.87 -3.53
C TRP A 40 -0.75 -1.87 -2.45
N VAL A 41 -1.02 -2.22 -1.20
CA VAL A 41 -0.65 -1.42 -0.02
C VAL A 41 -0.17 -2.33 1.09
N ARG A 42 0.90 -1.93 1.78
CA ARG A 42 1.32 -2.57 3.02
C ARG A 42 0.80 -1.80 4.22
N GLY A 43 0.10 -2.49 5.12
CA GLY A 43 -0.19 -1.98 6.46
C GLY A 43 0.75 -2.61 7.48
N ARG A 44 1.23 -1.84 8.47
CA ARG A 44 2.00 -2.40 9.60
C ARG A 44 1.92 -1.56 10.87
N GLY A 45 2.48 -2.10 11.94
CA GLY A 45 2.70 -1.36 13.19
C GLY A 45 4.15 -0.91 13.33
N LEU A 46 4.39 0.36 13.61
CA LEU A 46 5.74 0.92 13.78
C LEU A 46 6.48 0.37 15.01
N ARG A 47 5.75 -0.17 15.99
CA ARG A 47 6.35 -0.79 17.17
C ARG A 47 6.99 -2.16 16.89
N ARG A 48 6.80 -2.70 15.70
CA ARG A 48 7.43 -3.94 15.24
C ARG A 48 8.48 -3.59 14.18
N PRO A 49 9.53 -4.40 14.04
CA PRO A 49 10.49 -4.23 12.95
C PRO A 49 9.78 -4.19 11.59
N ALA A 50 10.32 -3.39 10.67
CA ALA A 50 9.83 -3.43 9.30
C ALA A 50 10.08 -4.83 8.70
N PRO A 51 9.16 -5.37 7.90
CA PRO A 51 9.40 -6.62 7.19
C PRO A 51 10.61 -6.50 6.27
N ASP A 52 11.37 -7.60 6.14
CA ASP A 52 12.49 -7.68 5.21
C ASP A 52 12.02 -7.51 3.75
N GLY A 53 12.93 -7.07 2.90
CA GLY A 53 12.70 -6.89 1.48
C GLY A 53 12.83 -5.43 1.03
N ALA A 54 12.18 -5.10 -0.08
CA ALA A 54 12.25 -3.77 -0.67
C ALA A 54 11.69 -2.68 0.28
N ALA A 55 12.31 -1.51 0.25
CA ALA A 55 11.79 -0.33 0.93
C ALA A 55 10.57 0.24 0.20
N PRO A 56 9.65 0.93 0.91
CA PRO A 56 8.58 1.68 0.28
C PRO A 56 9.10 2.80 -0.61
N ASP A 57 8.37 3.10 -1.68
CA ASP A 57 8.56 4.32 -2.47
C ASP A 57 7.87 5.51 -1.80
N GLY A 58 6.90 5.24 -0.92
CA GLY A 58 6.25 6.24 -0.09
C GLY A 58 5.46 5.67 1.07
N GLY A 59 5.29 6.49 2.11
CA GLY A 59 4.60 6.09 3.32
C GLY A 59 3.63 7.13 3.85
N LEU A 60 2.59 6.67 4.53
CA LEU A 60 1.65 7.48 5.30
C LEU A 60 1.60 6.97 6.74
N TYR A 61 2.01 7.80 7.68
CA TYR A 61 2.14 7.42 9.07
C TYR A 61 1.13 8.15 9.95
N LEU A 62 0.55 7.41 10.91
CA LEU A 62 -0.61 7.85 11.67
C LEU A 62 -0.27 7.87 13.14
N GLY A 63 -0.15 9.06 13.71
CA GLY A 63 0.16 9.21 15.12
C GLY A 63 0.48 10.64 15.54
N GLY A 64 0.60 10.83 16.85
CA GLY A 64 1.01 12.10 17.42
C GLY A 64 2.53 12.30 17.43
N GLY A 65 2.97 13.48 17.85
CA GLY A 65 4.37 13.90 17.82
C GLY A 65 5.34 12.97 18.55
N ARG A 66 4.91 12.25 19.59
CA ARG A 66 5.77 11.28 20.29
C ARG A 66 6.12 10.07 19.42
N LEU A 67 5.13 9.50 18.73
CA LEU A 67 5.33 8.38 17.80
C LEU A 67 6.22 8.81 16.64
N ARG A 68 5.92 9.98 16.07
CA ARG A 68 6.72 10.58 14.99
C ARG A 68 8.17 10.73 15.38
N ARG A 69 8.49 11.43 16.48
CA ARG A 69 9.87 11.62 16.95
C ARG A 69 10.63 10.31 17.17
N ARG A 70 9.93 9.26 17.60
CA ARG A 70 10.55 7.96 17.84
C ARG A 70 10.97 7.24 16.56
N HIS A 71 10.17 7.35 15.50
CA HIS A 71 10.33 6.54 14.29
C HIS A 71 10.80 7.33 13.06
N GLU A 72 10.75 8.67 13.09
CA GLU A 72 11.09 9.52 11.93
C GLU A 72 12.45 9.18 11.30
N ARG A 73 13.46 8.87 12.12
CA ARG A 73 14.82 8.58 11.64
C ARG A 73 14.96 7.23 10.92
N GLU A 74 14.03 6.33 11.15
CA GLU A 74 14.00 5.00 10.52
C GLU A 74 13.34 5.03 9.14
N LEU A 75 12.57 6.09 8.87
CA LEU A 75 11.78 6.26 7.65
C LEU A 75 12.59 7.04 6.62
N THR A 76 13.46 6.37 5.88
CA THR A 76 14.40 7.00 4.94
C THR A 76 13.80 7.29 3.56
N TRP A 77 12.58 6.86 3.31
CA TRP A 77 11.83 7.11 2.07
C TRP A 77 10.87 8.30 2.20
N PRO A 78 10.37 8.88 1.10
CA PRO A 78 9.38 9.93 1.11
C PRO A 78 8.12 9.53 1.89
N HIS A 79 7.69 10.35 2.82
CA HIS A 79 6.53 10.03 3.64
C HIS A 79 5.84 11.27 4.20
N GLU A 80 4.58 11.09 4.62
CA GLU A 80 3.76 12.08 5.29
C GLU A 80 3.24 11.55 6.63
N TRP A 81 2.91 12.45 7.54
CA TRP A 81 2.30 12.14 8.81
C TRP A 81 0.92 12.78 8.95
N ILE A 82 -0.04 12.00 9.42
CA ILE A 82 -1.32 12.51 9.90
C ILE A 82 -1.28 12.55 11.42
N ASP A 83 -1.54 13.71 12.01
CA ASP A 83 -1.73 13.82 13.47
C ASP A 83 -3.05 13.12 13.84
N TRP A 84 -2.90 11.91 14.29
CA TRP A 84 -3.99 11.00 14.58
C TRP A 84 -3.79 10.34 15.94
N PRO A 85 -4.41 10.87 17.02
CA PRO A 85 -4.33 10.28 18.34
C PRO A 85 -4.90 8.87 18.36
N ASP A 86 -4.35 8.02 19.22
CA ASP A 86 -4.79 6.62 19.33
C ASP A 86 -6.27 6.53 19.71
N PHE A 87 -6.98 5.58 19.12
CA PHE A 87 -8.43 5.36 19.30
C PHE A 87 -9.35 6.53 18.90
N LEU A 88 -8.82 7.64 18.41
CA LEU A 88 -9.60 8.80 18.01
C LEU A 88 -9.69 8.95 16.48
N LEU A 89 -10.10 10.12 16.03
CA LEU A 89 -10.11 10.54 14.62
C LEU A 89 -8.91 11.48 14.33
N PRO A 90 -8.55 11.70 13.06
CA PRO A 90 -7.49 12.64 12.73
C PRO A 90 -7.88 14.06 13.17
N ARG A 91 -6.90 14.82 13.68
CA ARG A 91 -7.10 16.20 14.13
C ARG A 91 -7.46 17.15 13.02
N ARG A 92 -7.04 16.84 11.79
CA ARG A 92 -7.33 17.60 10.56
C ARG A 92 -7.94 16.67 9.52
N PRO A 93 -9.27 16.50 9.55
CA PRO A 93 -9.96 15.52 8.69
C PRO A 93 -9.77 15.77 7.19
N GLU A 94 -9.79 17.01 6.73
CA GLU A 94 -9.63 17.36 5.31
C GLU A 94 -8.21 17.03 4.81
N GLU A 95 -7.20 17.31 5.63
CA GLU A 95 -5.82 16.94 5.32
C GLU A 95 -5.64 15.42 5.27
N ALA A 96 -6.26 14.70 6.21
CA ALA A 96 -6.24 13.24 6.22
C ALA A 96 -6.87 12.65 4.96
N VAL A 97 -8.02 13.16 4.53
CA VAL A 97 -8.69 12.75 3.28
C VAL A 97 -7.78 12.99 2.07
N ARG A 98 -7.17 14.17 1.99
CA ARG A 98 -6.25 14.52 0.89
C ARG A 98 -5.05 13.55 0.84
N LEU A 99 -4.41 13.28 1.98
CA LEU A 99 -3.24 12.40 2.05
C LEU A 99 -3.61 10.94 1.75
N ILE A 100 -4.77 10.46 2.19
CA ILE A 100 -5.25 9.11 1.87
C ILE A 100 -5.55 8.98 0.36
N ARG A 101 -6.17 9.98 -0.25
CA ARG A 101 -6.38 10.00 -1.71
C ARG A 101 -5.07 10.00 -2.48
N GLU A 102 -4.07 10.77 -2.02
CA GLU A 102 -2.74 10.77 -2.63
C GLU A 102 -2.05 9.41 -2.51
N LEU A 103 -2.14 8.75 -1.35
CA LEU A 103 -1.63 7.39 -1.17
C LEU A 103 -2.30 6.40 -2.13
N SER A 104 -3.63 6.51 -2.29
CA SER A 104 -4.38 5.69 -3.25
C SER A 104 -3.92 5.90 -4.69
N ARG A 105 -3.70 7.16 -5.10
CA ARG A 105 -3.20 7.50 -6.43
C ARG A 105 -1.83 6.86 -6.67
N ARG A 106 -0.89 7.04 -5.74
CA ARG A 106 0.46 6.47 -5.83
C ARG A 106 0.45 4.95 -5.91
N ALA A 107 -0.42 4.29 -5.14
CA ALA A 107 -0.60 2.84 -5.21
C ALA A 107 -1.09 2.37 -6.58
N ARG A 108 -2.04 3.10 -7.20
CA ARG A 108 -2.54 2.81 -8.56
C ARG A 108 -1.49 3.08 -9.64
N ASP A 109 -0.60 4.04 -9.42
CA ASP A 109 0.54 4.33 -10.32
C ASP A 109 1.65 3.25 -10.20
N GLY A 110 1.46 2.23 -9.36
CA GLY A 110 2.37 1.11 -9.20
C GLY A 110 3.49 1.34 -8.16
N GLU A 111 3.44 2.44 -7.41
CA GLU A 111 4.41 2.68 -6.34
C GLU A 111 4.19 1.71 -5.17
N ARG A 112 5.27 1.35 -4.49
CA ARG A 112 5.25 0.54 -3.27
C ARG A 112 4.90 1.44 -2.08
N VAL A 113 3.65 1.44 -1.69
CA VAL A 113 3.16 2.32 -0.63
C VAL A 113 2.90 1.58 0.67
N GLU A 114 3.16 2.28 1.78
CA GLU A 114 2.98 1.79 3.12
C GLU A 114 2.11 2.74 3.95
N VAL A 115 1.27 2.16 4.81
CA VAL A 115 0.56 2.91 5.86
C VAL A 115 0.80 2.24 7.21
N ALA A 116 1.12 3.04 8.23
CA ALA A 116 1.39 2.50 9.56
C ALA A 116 0.99 3.45 10.69
N CYS A 117 0.53 2.86 11.79
CA CYS A 117 0.41 3.51 13.09
C CYS A 117 1.27 2.76 14.13
N GLY A 118 1.17 3.08 15.39
CA GLY A 118 1.95 2.39 16.41
C GLY A 118 1.70 0.87 16.45
N GLY A 119 0.45 0.44 16.50
CA GLY A 119 0.05 -0.97 16.58
C GLY A 119 -0.23 -1.65 15.24
N GLY A 120 -0.54 -0.89 14.21
CA GLY A 120 -0.87 -1.43 12.88
C GLY A 120 -2.28 -2.02 12.75
N VAL A 121 -3.18 -1.74 13.65
CA VAL A 121 -4.53 -2.34 13.68
C VAL A 121 -5.63 -1.31 13.45
N GLY A 122 -5.88 -0.41 14.41
CA GLY A 122 -7.03 0.50 14.39
C GLY A 122 -6.93 1.59 13.33
N ARG A 123 -6.00 2.53 13.51
CA ARG A 123 -5.79 3.66 12.58
C ARG A 123 -5.32 3.19 11.21
N THR A 124 -4.36 2.28 11.16
CA THR A 124 -3.91 1.66 9.90
C THR A 124 -5.06 0.97 9.19
N GLY A 125 -5.85 0.15 9.91
CA GLY A 125 -7.03 -0.50 9.36
C GLY A 125 -8.09 0.49 8.86
N THR A 126 -8.25 1.63 9.54
CA THR A 126 -9.18 2.69 9.12
C THR A 126 -8.74 3.30 7.78
N VAL A 127 -7.46 3.58 7.60
CA VAL A 127 -6.94 4.07 6.31
C VAL A 127 -7.09 3.01 5.22
N ILE A 128 -6.77 1.73 5.50
CA ILE A 128 -6.96 0.65 4.52
C ILE A 128 -8.43 0.51 4.12
N ALA A 129 -9.37 0.69 5.06
CA ALA A 129 -10.80 0.70 4.73
C ALA A 129 -11.17 1.87 3.80
N CYS A 130 -10.62 3.06 4.03
CA CYS A 130 -10.80 4.19 3.13
C CYS A 130 -10.19 3.94 1.73
N LEU A 131 -9.02 3.29 1.66
CA LEU A 131 -8.42 2.89 0.38
C LEU A 131 -9.30 1.85 -0.33
N ALA A 132 -9.95 0.94 0.40
CA ALA A 132 -10.90 0.01 -0.16
C ALA A 132 -12.14 0.73 -0.73
N VAL A 133 -12.64 1.77 -0.07
CA VAL A 133 -13.72 2.64 -0.60
C VAL A 133 -13.28 3.28 -1.91
N LEU A 134 -12.09 3.89 -1.95
CA LEU A 134 -11.53 4.50 -3.16
C LEU A 134 -11.29 3.48 -4.29
N ALA A 135 -11.11 2.21 -3.93
CA ALA A 135 -10.94 1.08 -4.86
C ALA A 135 -12.28 0.43 -5.30
N GLY A 136 -13.43 0.99 -4.87
CA GLY A 136 -14.76 0.57 -5.31
C GLY A 136 -15.57 -0.28 -4.34
N VAL A 137 -15.08 -0.54 -3.13
CA VAL A 137 -15.89 -1.21 -2.09
C VAL A 137 -16.92 -0.22 -1.56
N PRO A 138 -18.21 -0.59 -1.45
CA PRO A 138 -19.19 0.25 -0.79
C PRO A 138 -18.74 0.66 0.62
N ALA A 139 -18.92 1.93 0.97
CA ALA A 139 -18.41 2.45 2.25
C ALA A 139 -18.97 1.69 3.47
N THR A 140 -20.20 1.19 3.39
CA THR A 140 -20.84 0.37 4.43
C THR A 140 -20.23 -1.03 4.58
N GLU A 141 -19.53 -1.52 3.56
CA GLU A 141 -18.90 -2.85 3.51
C GLU A 141 -17.38 -2.79 3.73
N ALA A 142 -16.78 -1.59 3.64
CA ALA A 142 -15.33 -1.42 3.64
C ALA A 142 -14.66 -1.90 4.93
N VAL A 143 -15.29 -1.74 6.08
CA VAL A 143 -14.76 -2.25 7.35
C VAL A 143 -14.76 -3.77 7.38
N ALA A 144 -15.84 -4.42 6.93
CA ALA A 144 -15.91 -5.89 6.84
C ALA A 144 -14.87 -6.43 5.85
N TRP A 145 -14.74 -5.79 4.69
CA TRP A 145 -13.72 -6.11 3.71
C TRP A 145 -12.31 -6.03 4.32
N THR A 146 -11.99 -4.94 5.01
CA THR A 146 -10.68 -4.75 5.64
C THR A 146 -10.38 -5.78 6.71
N ARG A 147 -11.39 -6.18 7.48
CA ARG A 147 -11.25 -7.22 8.51
C ARG A 147 -10.96 -8.60 7.91
N THR A 148 -11.45 -8.88 6.72
CA THR A 148 -11.20 -10.12 5.99
C THR A 148 -9.81 -10.13 5.33
N HIS A 149 -9.38 -9.00 4.75
CA HIS A 149 -8.19 -8.95 3.88
C HIS A 149 -6.93 -8.43 4.57
N TYR A 150 -7.07 -7.70 5.65
CA TYR A 150 -5.94 -7.10 6.36
C TYR A 150 -5.81 -7.62 7.80
N HIS A 151 -6.75 -7.28 8.67
CA HIS A 151 -6.67 -7.64 10.08
C HIS A 151 -8.07 -7.75 10.70
N PRO A 152 -8.41 -8.86 11.43
CA PRO A 152 -9.77 -9.11 11.93
C PRO A 152 -10.26 -8.07 12.94
N ARG A 153 -9.37 -7.31 13.58
CA ARG A 153 -9.69 -6.22 14.51
C ARG A 153 -9.45 -4.82 13.93
N ALA A 154 -9.28 -4.71 12.61
CA ALA A 154 -9.17 -3.42 11.94
C ALA A 154 -10.39 -2.54 12.24
N VAL A 155 -10.16 -1.22 12.36
CA VAL A 155 -11.20 -0.24 12.74
C VAL A 155 -11.75 -0.53 14.13
N GLU A 156 -11.08 -0.01 15.16
CA GLU A 156 -11.28 -0.42 16.55
C GLU A 156 -12.45 0.30 17.24
N THR A 157 -12.87 1.46 16.73
CA THR A 157 -13.87 2.29 17.41
C THR A 157 -15.09 2.58 16.55
N PRO A 158 -16.28 2.81 17.15
CA PRO A 158 -17.49 3.14 16.38
C PRO A 158 -17.37 4.43 15.57
N TRP A 159 -16.61 5.43 16.05
CA TRP A 159 -16.39 6.68 15.31
C TRP A 159 -15.41 6.51 14.16
N GLN A 160 -14.41 5.64 14.26
CA GLN A 160 -13.56 5.26 13.13
C GLN A 160 -14.39 4.57 12.03
N LYS A 161 -15.28 3.62 12.42
CA LYS A 161 -16.22 2.99 11.49
C LYS A 161 -17.09 4.03 10.78
N ARG A 162 -17.69 4.94 11.54
CA ARG A 162 -18.55 6.00 11.02
C ARG A 162 -17.79 6.95 10.09
N TRP A 163 -16.51 7.20 10.37
CA TRP A 163 -15.64 8.01 9.52
C TRP A 163 -15.38 7.33 8.16
N VAL A 164 -15.14 6.03 8.15
CA VAL A 164 -15.02 5.23 6.91
C VAL A 164 -16.32 5.27 6.10
N GLU A 165 -17.46 5.06 6.75
CA GLU A 165 -18.78 5.07 6.09
C GLU A 165 -19.13 6.42 5.43
N ARG A 166 -18.53 7.50 5.94
CA ARG A 166 -18.70 8.88 5.41
C ARG A 166 -17.52 9.37 4.60
N PHE A 167 -16.54 8.50 4.35
CA PHE A 167 -15.34 8.89 3.61
C PHE A 167 -15.72 9.30 2.18
N PRO A 168 -15.32 10.50 1.72
CA PRO A 168 -15.66 10.98 0.38
C PRO A 168 -14.82 10.23 -0.67
N ALA A 169 -15.47 9.36 -1.43
CA ALA A 169 -14.88 8.61 -2.53
C ALA A 169 -14.60 9.48 -3.76
#